data_8bb57ff6349e28c0eda9c8b8d85189bf
#
_entry.id   8bb57ff6349e28c0eda9c8b8d85189bf
#
_cell.length_a   1.000
_cell.length_b   1.000
_cell.length_c   1.000
_cell.angle_alpha   90.00
_cell.angle_beta   90.00
_cell.angle_gamma   90.00
#
_symmetry.space_group_name_H-M   'P 1'
#
loop_
_entity.id
_entity.type
_entity.pdbx_description
1 polymer ?
#
loop_
_entity_poly.entity_id
_entity_poly.type
_entity_poly.pdbx_seq_one_letter_code
_entity_poly.pdbx_strand_id
1 'polypeptide(L)'
;HYNGYFIAREKIKEIEAGIFNKYKWNYNRTLPVFAPFDTTDSKSLEATLLECIEKASIAIQRHPESKWQDDAYILVGKARLYGSEFPEAIETFKWINKFGENKDIQHLALSELIRTFCEAYEYQNAQAVIAYLENEKLSDDNLLIYYLNRAYYYQKIEENTAAAENLEIAVKYLKRNPDRARIEFIAGQTHQKIEDDLSAFRYYRKAMKHSKSYELSFFSKLYMVEVTPIDDFSYEKKTLKNFKKLLKDRKNADHKDKIYFRMAEYEFKKGALDLAILNYKMSIANNTI
;
A
#
# COMPACT_ATOMS: atom_id res chain seq x y z
N HIS A 1 10.00 33.75 2.28
CA HIS A 1 9.35 33.76 0.95
C HIS A 1 8.89 32.38 0.46
N TYR A 2 9.44 31.27 0.98
CA TYR A 2 9.03 29.90 0.60
C TYR A 2 7.95 29.30 1.51
N ASN A 3 7.34 30.10 2.40
CA ASN A 3 6.47 29.60 3.46
C ASN A 3 5.20 28.91 2.89
N GLY A 4 4.61 29.44 1.81
CA GLY A 4 3.39 28.87 1.20
C GLY A 4 3.57 27.43 0.71
N TYR A 5 4.61 27.15 -0.07
CA TYR A 5 4.93 25.79 -0.53
C TYR A 5 5.19 24.82 0.63
N PHE A 6 5.99 25.22 1.62
CA PHE A 6 6.28 24.34 2.75
C PHE A 6 5.04 24.05 3.61
N ILE A 7 4.18 25.05 3.82
CA ILE A 7 2.90 24.83 4.52
C ILE A 7 2.03 23.85 3.72
N ALA A 8 1.84 24.06 2.42
CA ALA A 8 1.06 23.17 1.58
C ALA A 8 1.60 21.73 1.61
N ARG A 9 2.93 21.57 1.57
CA ARG A 9 3.58 20.26 1.67
C ARG A 9 3.31 19.56 3.00
N GLU A 10 3.38 20.29 4.11
CA GLU A 10 3.05 19.72 5.42
C GLU A 10 1.55 19.38 5.52
N LYS A 11 0.65 20.17 4.88
CA LYS A 11 -0.77 19.85 4.81
C LYS A 11 -1.06 18.58 4.03
N ILE A 12 -0.39 18.32 2.91
CA ILE A 12 -0.52 17.02 2.20
C ILE A 12 -0.08 15.86 3.09
N LYS A 13 0.99 15.99 3.84
CA LYS A 13 1.42 14.94 4.78
C LYS A 13 0.39 14.71 5.90
N GLU A 14 -0.20 15.79 6.41
CA GLU A 14 -1.28 15.72 7.42
C GLU A 14 -2.50 14.98 6.87
N ILE A 15 -2.92 15.28 5.63
CA ILE A 15 -4.02 14.63 4.92
C ILE A 15 -3.72 13.13 4.73
N GLU A 16 -2.55 12.79 4.17
CA GLU A 16 -2.12 11.41 3.94
C GLU A 16 -2.05 10.60 5.25
N ALA A 17 -1.50 11.19 6.31
CA ALA A 17 -1.47 10.57 7.63
C ALA A 17 -2.87 10.41 8.23
N GLY A 18 -3.77 11.38 8.05
CA GLY A 18 -5.16 11.33 8.49
C GLY A 18 -5.90 10.17 7.86
N ILE A 19 -5.84 10.04 6.54
CA ILE A 19 -6.45 8.94 5.78
C ILE A 19 -5.86 7.60 6.21
N PHE A 20 -4.53 7.52 6.31
CA PHE A 20 -3.83 6.29 6.69
C PHE A 20 -4.20 5.82 8.09
N ASN A 21 -4.28 6.72 9.07
CA ASN A 21 -4.57 6.39 10.47
C ASN A 21 -6.05 6.08 10.71
N LYS A 22 -6.96 6.68 9.92
CA LYS A 22 -8.40 6.42 10.00
C LYS A 22 -8.77 5.07 9.41
N TYR A 23 -8.04 4.61 8.38
CA TYR A 23 -8.32 3.35 7.72
C TYR A 23 -8.04 2.15 8.64
N LYS A 24 -9.06 1.30 8.82
CA LYS A 24 -8.93 0.07 9.61
C LYS A 24 -8.30 -1.04 8.75
N TRP A 25 -7.02 -1.26 8.92
CA TRP A 25 -6.25 -2.28 8.20
C TRP A 25 -6.73 -3.69 8.56
N ASN A 26 -7.42 -4.35 7.64
CA ASN A 26 -7.87 -5.73 7.83
C ASN A 26 -6.86 -6.72 7.23
N TYR A 27 -5.94 -7.19 8.05
CA TYR A 27 -4.88 -8.11 7.63
C TYR A 27 -5.39 -9.49 7.16
N ASN A 28 -6.66 -9.84 7.39
CA ASN A 28 -7.26 -11.08 6.86
C ASN A 28 -7.65 -10.97 5.38
N ARG A 29 -7.52 -9.78 4.80
CA ARG A 29 -7.75 -9.51 3.37
C ARG A 29 -6.47 -8.99 2.75
N THR A 30 -6.35 -9.09 1.42
CA THR A 30 -5.25 -8.41 0.72
C THR A 30 -5.36 -6.92 0.97
N LEU A 31 -4.30 -6.36 1.55
CA LEU A 31 -4.26 -4.94 1.84
C LEU A 31 -4.11 -4.13 0.54
N PRO A 32 -4.74 -2.96 0.43
CA PRO A 32 -4.52 -2.06 -0.70
C PRO A 32 -3.14 -1.40 -0.61
N VAL A 33 -2.54 -1.10 -1.76
CA VAL A 33 -1.25 -0.36 -1.84
C VAL A 33 -1.37 1.01 -1.19
N PHE A 34 -2.47 1.72 -1.43
CA PHE A 34 -2.80 2.98 -0.77
C PHE A 34 -4.00 2.81 0.14
N ALA A 35 -4.02 3.54 1.25
CA ALA A 35 -5.21 3.61 2.09
C ALA A 35 -6.38 4.18 1.28
N PRO A 36 -7.50 3.47 1.18
CA PRO A 36 -8.70 4.00 0.53
C PRO A 36 -9.22 5.24 1.26
N PHE A 37 -9.85 6.12 0.53
CA PHE A 37 -10.57 7.28 1.03
C PHE A 37 -11.89 7.45 0.27
N ASP A 38 -12.83 8.12 0.87
CA ASP A 38 -14.15 8.39 0.30
C ASP A 38 -14.58 9.86 0.49
N THR A 39 -15.75 10.19 0.00
CA THR A 39 -16.31 11.55 0.13
C THR A 39 -16.53 11.99 1.58
N THR A 40 -16.67 11.06 2.53
CA THR A 40 -16.77 11.36 3.97
C THR A 40 -15.40 11.77 4.52
N ASP A 41 -14.35 11.10 4.06
CA ASP A 41 -12.97 11.46 4.36
C ASP A 41 -12.65 12.85 3.81
N SER A 42 -12.97 13.10 2.53
CA SER A 42 -12.77 14.39 1.87
C SER A 42 -13.46 15.53 2.64
N LYS A 43 -14.71 15.34 3.06
CA LYS A 43 -15.45 16.32 3.88
C LYS A 43 -14.79 16.56 5.25
N SER A 44 -14.31 15.51 5.90
CA SER A 44 -13.64 15.64 7.21
C SER A 44 -12.30 16.39 7.13
N LEU A 45 -11.67 16.39 5.96
CA LEU A 45 -10.38 17.03 5.68
C LEU A 45 -10.52 18.35 4.88
N GLU A 46 -11.76 18.78 4.58
CA GLU A 46 -12.05 19.92 3.68
C GLU A 46 -11.25 21.18 4.03
N ALA A 47 -11.22 21.58 5.29
CA ALA A 47 -10.47 22.75 5.73
C ALA A 47 -8.96 22.62 5.46
N THR A 48 -8.38 21.44 5.69
CA THR A 48 -6.96 21.17 5.46
C THR A 48 -6.63 21.10 3.96
N LEU A 49 -7.55 20.54 3.15
CA LEU A 49 -7.45 20.49 1.69
C LEU A 49 -7.49 21.91 1.09
N LEU A 50 -8.44 22.72 1.49
CA LEU A 50 -8.56 24.10 1.04
C LEU A 50 -7.35 24.95 1.44
N GLU A 51 -6.85 24.80 2.68
CA GLU A 51 -5.64 25.48 3.12
C GLU A 51 -4.42 25.05 2.29
N CYS A 52 -4.29 23.74 1.96
CA CYS A 52 -3.22 23.26 1.09
C CYS A 52 -3.27 23.94 -0.29
N ILE A 53 -4.44 23.95 -0.93
CA ILE A 53 -4.63 24.56 -2.25
C ILE A 53 -4.35 26.07 -2.19
N GLU A 54 -4.86 26.77 -1.17
CA GLU A 54 -4.62 28.21 -0.99
C GLU A 54 -3.12 28.52 -0.88
N LYS A 55 -2.40 27.82 0.01
CA LYS A 55 -0.96 28.08 0.26
C LYS A 55 -0.10 27.71 -0.95
N ALA A 56 -0.42 26.63 -1.66
CA ALA A 56 0.24 26.26 -2.90
C ALA A 56 -0.03 27.31 -4.01
N SER A 57 -1.29 27.75 -4.17
CA SER A 57 -1.66 28.77 -5.15
C SER A 57 -0.99 30.12 -4.89
N ILE A 58 -0.86 30.53 -3.62
CA ILE A 58 -0.12 31.73 -3.26
C ILE A 58 1.37 31.62 -3.66
N ALA A 59 1.98 30.42 -3.47
CA ALA A 59 3.37 30.19 -3.88
C ALA A 59 3.53 30.31 -5.39
N ILE A 60 2.61 29.73 -6.17
CA ILE A 60 2.58 29.81 -7.64
C ILE A 60 2.43 31.25 -8.12
N GLN A 61 1.42 31.97 -7.60
CA GLN A 61 1.10 33.34 -8.07
C GLN A 61 2.20 34.37 -7.73
N ARG A 62 2.79 34.26 -6.52
CA ARG A 62 3.78 35.25 -6.05
C ARG A 62 5.20 34.97 -6.56
N HIS A 63 5.47 33.75 -7.02
CA HIS A 63 6.78 33.31 -7.44
C HIS A 63 6.72 32.43 -8.69
N PRO A 64 6.21 32.95 -9.84
CA PRO A 64 5.97 32.16 -11.05
C PRO A 64 7.25 31.59 -11.67
N GLU A 65 8.42 32.21 -11.39
CA GLU A 65 9.73 31.72 -11.88
C GLU A 65 10.48 30.92 -10.81
N SER A 66 9.80 30.49 -9.75
CA SER A 66 10.41 29.71 -8.69
C SER A 66 10.59 28.26 -9.12
N LYS A 67 11.75 27.68 -8.83
CA LYS A 67 11.99 26.24 -8.99
C LYS A 67 10.99 25.34 -8.24
N TRP A 68 10.18 25.89 -7.35
CA TRP A 68 9.15 25.18 -6.59
C TRP A 68 7.75 25.33 -7.19
N GLN A 69 7.61 25.97 -8.35
CA GLN A 69 6.31 26.21 -8.99
C GLN A 69 5.65 24.88 -9.38
N ASP A 70 6.38 24.04 -10.11
CA ASP A 70 5.86 22.72 -10.55
C ASP A 70 5.55 21.83 -9.35
N ASP A 71 6.43 21.83 -8.33
CA ASP A 71 6.17 21.12 -7.06
C ASP A 71 4.89 21.60 -6.36
N ALA A 72 4.62 22.91 -6.39
CA ALA A 72 3.40 23.47 -5.79
C ALA A 72 2.15 23.02 -6.56
N TYR A 73 2.21 22.93 -7.88
CA TYR A 73 1.11 22.35 -8.67
C TYR A 73 0.87 20.86 -8.34
N ILE A 74 1.93 20.07 -8.08
CA ILE A 74 1.77 18.68 -7.59
C ILE A 74 0.96 18.65 -6.30
N LEU A 75 1.22 19.57 -5.35
CA LEU A 75 0.46 19.64 -4.10
C LEU A 75 -1.01 20.00 -4.33
N VAL A 76 -1.31 20.91 -5.28
CA VAL A 76 -2.69 21.22 -5.68
C VAL A 76 -3.38 20.00 -6.28
N GLY A 77 -2.73 19.28 -7.20
CA GLY A 77 -3.27 18.07 -7.81
C GLY A 77 -3.55 16.99 -6.78
N LYS A 78 -2.64 16.76 -5.82
CA LYS A 78 -2.84 15.80 -4.72
C LYS A 78 -3.97 16.23 -3.77
N ALA A 79 -4.07 17.50 -3.43
CA ALA A 79 -5.15 17.99 -2.59
C ALA A 79 -6.51 17.77 -3.26
N ARG A 80 -6.64 18.03 -4.56
CA ARG A 80 -7.84 17.75 -5.34
C ARG A 80 -8.16 16.26 -5.42
N LEU A 81 -7.15 15.41 -5.62
CA LEU A 81 -7.31 13.95 -5.58
C LEU A 81 -7.93 13.50 -4.26
N TYR A 82 -7.37 13.92 -3.12
CA TYR A 82 -7.89 13.58 -1.80
C TYR A 82 -9.22 14.27 -1.47
N GLY A 83 -9.52 15.38 -2.13
CA GLY A 83 -10.83 16.04 -2.11
C GLY A 83 -11.90 15.32 -2.93
N SER A 84 -11.55 14.23 -3.64
CA SER A 84 -12.40 13.54 -4.62
C SER A 84 -12.81 14.42 -5.81
N GLU A 85 -12.05 15.49 -6.05
CA GLU A 85 -12.19 16.40 -7.21
C GLU A 85 -11.36 15.83 -8.38
N PHE A 86 -11.74 14.63 -8.86
CA PHE A 86 -10.94 13.88 -9.83
C PHE A 86 -10.75 14.61 -11.17
N PRO A 87 -11.77 15.23 -11.77
CA PRO A 87 -11.59 15.98 -13.01
C PRO A 87 -10.55 17.10 -12.87
N GLU A 88 -10.60 17.88 -11.80
CA GLU A 88 -9.70 18.99 -11.53
C GLU A 88 -8.27 18.51 -11.21
N ALA A 89 -8.15 17.38 -10.51
CA ALA A 89 -6.88 16.73 -10.24
C ALA A 89 -6.22 16.27 -11.57
N ILE A 90 -7.00 15.61 -12.44
CA ILE A 90 -6.57 15.15 -13.77
C ILE A 90 -6.06 16.33 -14.60
N GLU A 91 -6.84 17.42 -14.69
CA GLU A 91 -6.44 18.61 -15.45
C GLU A 91 -5.17 19.24 -14.85
N THR A 92 -5.03 19.29 -13.53
CA THR A 92 -3.83 19.81 -12.87
C THR A 92 -2.59 18.99 -13.24
N PHE A 93 -2.64 17.65 -13.17
CA PHE A 93 -1.50 16.80 -13.50
C PHE A 93 -1.19 16.81 -15.00
N LYS A 94 -2.19 16.86 -15.88
CA LYS A 94 -2.01 17.05 -17.33
C LYS A 94 -1.35 18.40 -17.65
N TRP A 95 -1.73 19.45 -16.95
CA TRP A 95 -1.12 20.77 -17.11
C TRP A 95 0.38 20.73 -16.78
N ILE A 96 0.76 20.09 -15.65
CA ILE A 96 2.17 19.92 -15.26
C ILE A 96 2.94 19.13 -16.33
N ASN A 97 2.37 18.04 -16.84
CA ASN A 97 3.02 17.26 -17.89
C ASN A 97 3.26 18.08 -19.17
N LYS A 98 2.35 19.00 -19.49
CA LYS A 98 2.44 19.81 -20.73
C LYS A 98 3.33 21.04 -20.59
N PHE A 99 3.29 21.72 -19.45
CA PHE A 99 3.86 23.05 -19.26
C PHE A 99 4.94 23.11 -18.18
N GLY A 100 5.12 22.06 -17.37
CA GLY A 100 6.16 22.00 -16.35
C GLY A 100 7.56 22.05 -17.00
N GLU A 101 8.47 22.73 -16.37
CA GLU A 101 9.86 22.87 -16.85
C GLU A 101 10.75 21.73 -16.39
N ASN A 102 10.43 21.12 -15.26
CA ASN A 102 11.20 20.04 -14.65
C ASN A 102 10.68 18.66 -15.09
N LYS A 103 11.50 17.93 -15.86
CA LYS A 103 11.15 16.60 -16.39
C LYS A 103 10.84 15.59 -15.27
N ASP A 104 11.54 15.64 -14.13
CA ASP A 104 11.25 14.76 -13.00
C ASP A 104 9.87 15.06 -12.39
N ILE A 105 9.48 16.34 -12.35
CA ILE A 105 8.13 16.71 -11.85
C ILE A 105 7.04 16.36 -12.87
N GLN A 106 7.32 16.44 -14.18
CA GLN A 106 6.40 15.92 -15.20
C GLN A 106 6.16 14.41 -15.01
N HIS A 107 7.23 13.62 -14.78
CA HIS A 107 7.12 12.19 -14.52
C HIS A 107 6.37 11.89 -13.22
N LEU A 108 6.59 12.69 -12.17
CA LEU A 108 5.84 12.59 -10.92
C LEU A 108 4.34 12.86 -11.16
N ALA A 109 4.01 13.93 -11.91
CA ALA A 109 2.63 14.25 -12.24
C ALA A 109 1.94 13.12 -13.02
N LEU A 110 2.62 12.53 -14.00
CA LEU A 110 2.11 11.38 -14.74
C LEU A 110 1.92 10.16 -13.83
N SER A 111 2.82 9.93 -12.89
CA SER A 111 2.69 8.82 -11.93
C SER A 111 1.48 9.02 -11.00
N GLU A 112 1.26 10.24 -10.48
CA GLU A 112 0.07 10.57 -9.68
C GLU A 112 -1.22 10.55 -10.52
N LEU A 113 -1.12 10.84 -11.82
CA LEU A 113 -2.25 10.74 -12.74
C LEU A 113 -2.73 9.29 -12.92
N ILE A 114 -1.84 8.29 -12.90
CA ILE A 114 -2.23 6.87 -12.89
C ILE A 114 -3.16 6.60 -11.70
N ARG A 115 -2.76 7.02 -10.49
CA ARG A 115 -3.57 6.83 -9.29
C ARG A 115 -4.91 7.57 -9.38
N THR A 116 -4.88 8.82 -9.87
CA THR A 116 -6.09 9.64 -10.02
C THR A 116 -7.09 8.98 -10.96
N PHE A 117 -6.64 8.45 -12.09
CA PHE A 117 -7.49 7.68 -13.00
C PHE A 117 -8.03 6.40 -12.36
N CYS A 118 -7.23 5.71 -11.53
CA CYS A 118 -7.72 4.54 -10.80
C CYS A 118 -8.84 4.88 -9.82
N GLU A 119 -8.74 6.01 -9.10
CA GLU A 119 -9.80 6.47 -8.19
C GLU A 119 -11.04 6.96 -8.94
N ALA A 120 -10.86 7.53 -10.14
CA ALA A 120 -11.95 7.92 -11.04
C ALA A 120 -12.56 6.75 -11.84
N TYR A 121 -12.05 5.51 -11.67
CA TYR A 121 -12.46 4.31 -12.44
C TYR A 121 -12.17 4.40 -13.94
N GLU A 122 -11.25 5.28 -14.35
CA GLU A 122 -10.81 5.48 -15.74
C GLU A 122 -9.59 4.62 -16.08
N TYR A 123 -9.72 3.30 -15.97
CA TYR A 123 -8.60 2.35 -16.08
C TYR A 123 -7.90 2.37 -17.44
N GLN A 124 -8.62 2.66 -18.53
CA GLN A 124 -8.02 2.77 -19.88
C GLN A 124 -7.06 3.97 -19.96
N ASN A 125 -7.44 5.09 -19.35
CA ASN A 125 -6.58 6.27 -19.29
C ASN A 125 -5.35 6.03 -18.41
N ALA A 126 -5.52 5.33 -17.27
CA ALA A 126 -4.40 4.91 -16.44
C ALA A 126 -3.41 4.03 -17.22
N GLN A 127 -3.91 3.06 -18.01
CA GLN A 127 -3.07 2.19 -18.84
C GLN A 127 -2.30 2.95 -19.91
N ALA A 128 -2.91 3.95 -20.53
CA ALA A 128 -2.22 4.79 -21.53
C ALA A 128 -1.04 5.56 -20.92
N VAL A 129 -1.21 6.09 -19.69
CA VAL A 129 -0.12 6.78 -18.97
C VAL A 129 0.98 5.79 -18.57
N ILE A 130 0.62 4.57 -18.13
CA ILE A 130 1.58 3.51 -17.81
C ILE A 130 2.43 3.19 -19.06
N ALA A 131 1.80 2.95 -20.21
CA ALA A 131 2.49 2.65 -21.45
C ALA A 131 3.41 3.78 -21.93
N TYR A 132 3.04 5.03 -21.67
CA TYR A 132 3.91 6.18 -21.96
C TYR A 132 5.17 6.16 -21.06
N LEU A 133 4.98 6.00 -19.73
CA LEU A 133 6.09 6.04 -18.77
C LEU A 133 7.04 4.84 -18.89
N GLU A 134 6.60 3.71 -19.44
CA GLU A 134 7.46 2.55 -19.75
C GLU A 134 8.62 2.88 -20.68
N ASN A 135 8.45 3.90 -21.54
CA ASN A 135 9.45 4.32 -22.52
C ASN A 135 10.29 5.52 -22.02
N GLU A 136 10.02 6.04 -20.82
CA GLU A 136 10.71 7.16 -20.23
C GLU A 136 11.79 6.72 -19.24
N LYS A 137 12.85 7.52 -19.12
CA LYS A 137 13.89 7.31 -18.10
C LYS A 137 13.52 8.06 -16.84
N LEU A 138 13.03 7.35 -15.83
CA LEU A 138 12.65 7.94 -14.54
C LEU A 138 13.83 7.95 -13.56
N SER A 139 13.84 8.96 -12.66
CA SER A 139 14.73 8.96 -11.48
C SER A 139 14.30 7.90 -10.45
N ASP A 140 15.20 7.54 -9.52
CA ASP A 140 14.91 6.53 -8.50
C ASP A 140 13.69 6.86 -7.64
N ASP A 141 13.50 8.15 -7.32
CA ASP A 141 12.34 8.62 -6.56
C ASP A 141 11.04 8.45 -7.36
N ASN A 142 11.06 8.78 -8.64
CA ASN A 142 9.92 8.58 -9.54
C ASN A 142 9.66 7.11 -9.84
N LEU A 143 10.69 6.27 -9.93
CA LEU A 143 10.52 4.82 -10.09
C LEU A 143 9.75 4.21 -8.93
N LEU A 144 10.01 4.63 -7.68
CA LEU A 144 9.25 4.17 -6.53
C LEU A 144 7.75 4.50 -6.68
N ILE A 145 7.45 5.78 -6.96
CA ILE A 145 6.07 6.26 -7.06
C ILE A 145 5.35 5.61 -8.24
N TYR A 146 6.01 5.52 -9.38
CA TYR A 146 5.48 4.87 -10.58
C TYR A 146 5.12 3.40 -10.32
N TYR A 147 6.04 2.60 -9.76
CA TYR A 147 5.77 1.17 -9.52
C TYR A 147 4.72 0.94 -8.43
N LEU A 148 4.61 1.81 -7.43
CA LEU A 148 3.51 1.74 -6.45
C LEU A 148 2.15 2.06 -7.10
N ASN A 149 2.07 3.10 -7.94
CA ASN A 149 0.84 3.46 -8.64
C ASN A 149 0.45 2.40 -9.69
N ARG A 150 1.44 1.83 -10.38
CA ARG A 150 1.23 0.73 -11.32
C ARG A 150 0.77 -0.55 -10.62
N ALA A 151 1.34 -0.89 -9.47
CA ALA A 151 0.89 -2.01 -8.65
C ALA A 151 -0.56 -1.79 -8.16
N TYR A 152 -0.89 -0.57 -7.77
CA TYR A 152 -2.24 -0.19 -7.40
C TYR A 152 -3.24 -0.33 -8.56
N TYR A 153 -2.87 0.13 -9.74
CA TYR A 153 -3.67 -0.07 -10.96
C TYR A 153 -3.96 -1.56 -11.18
N TYR A 154 -2.93 -2.42 -11.13
CA TYR A 154 -3.12 -3.86 -11.31
C TYR A 154 -3.93 -4.51 -10.17
N GLN A 155 -3.84 -4.00 -8.94
CA GLN A 155 -4.76 -4.43 -7.87
C GLN A 155 -6.22 -4.08 -8.17
N LYS A 156 -6.48 -2.90 -8.72
CA LYS A 156 -7.85 -2.44 -9.06
C LYS A 156 -8.49 -3.26 -10.18
N ILE A 157 -7.71 -3.73 -11.14
CA ILE A 157 -8.19 -4.58 -12.25
C ILE A 157 -7.98 -6.08 -11.99
N GLU A 158 -7.58 -6.46 -10.77
CA GLU A 158 -7.40 -7.84 -10.30
C GLU A 158 -6.31 -8.66 -11.02
N GLU A 159 -5.40 -8.00 -11.73
CA GLU A 159 -4.25 -8.61 -12.39
C GLU A 159 -3.11 -8.87 -11.37
N ASN A 160 -3.30 -9.94 -10.56
CA ASN A 160 -2.44 -10.19 -9.40
C ASN A 160 -0.98 -10.48 -9.76
N THR A 161 -0.69 -11.13 -10.89
CA THR A 161 0.67 -11.39 -11.34
C THR A 161 1.42 -10.10 -11.63
N ALA A 162 0.81 -9.21 -12.42
CA ALA A 162 1.39 -7.90 -12.71
C ALA A 162 1.52 -7.03 -11.45
N ALA A 163 0.55 -7.10 -10.54
CA ALA A 163 0.64 -6.41 -9.26
C ALA A 163 1.84 -6.89 -8.42
N ALA A 164 2.08 -8.22 -8.35
CA ALA A 164 3.21 -8.81 -7.63
C ALA A 164 4.55 -8.36 -8.21
N GLU A 165 4.73 -8.42 -9.53
CA GLU A 165 5.94 -7.98 -10.22
C GLU A 165 6.26 -6.50 -9.95
N ASN A 166 5.25 -5.64 -10.00
CA ASN A 166 5.44 -4.21 -9.75
C ASN A 166 5.75 -3.91 -8.27
N LEU A 167 5.13 -4.61 -7.32
CA LEU A 167 5.47 -4.51 -5.90
C LEU A 167 6.91 -4.99 -5.63
N GLU A 168 7.34 -6.07 -6.29
CA GLU A 168 8.71 -6.56 -6.18
C GLU A 168 9.75 -5.52 -6.60
N ILE A 169 9.47 -4.76 -7.66
CA ILE A 169 10.34 -3.69 -8.11
C ILE A 169 10.27 -2.52 -7.12
N ALA A 170 9.07 -2.07 -6.72
CA ALA A 170 8.88 -0.97 -5.79
C ALA A 170 9.64 -1.17 -4.46
N VAL A 171 9.64 -2.40 -3.93
CA VAL A 171 10.35 -2.74 -2.68
C VAL A 171 11.86 -2.47 -2.77
N LYS A 172 12.48 -2.52 -3.95
CA LYS A 172 13.91 -2.22 -4.13
C LYS A 172 14.24 -0.76 -3.80
N TYR A 173 13.30 0.15 -4.04
CA TYR A 173 13.44 1.60 -3.79
C TYR A 173 12.99 2.04 -2.38
N LEU A 174 12.34 1.17 -1.59
CA LEU A 174 11.83 1.48 -0.24
C LEU A 174 12.86 1.39 0.90
N LYS A 175 14.16 1.55 0.65
CA LYS A 175 15.23 1.23 1.63
C LYS A 175 15.08 1.89 3.00
N ARG A 176 14.58 3.12 3.10
CA ARG A 176 14.41 3.90 4.34
C ARG A 176 12.98 4.42 4.54
N ASN A 177 12.03 3.92 3.78
CA ASN A 177 10.65 4.35 3.84
C ASN A 177 9.94 3.71 5.06
N PRO A 178 9.19 4.49 5.87
CA PRO A 178 8.43 3.96 7.01
C PRO A 178 7.38 2.92 6.61
N ASP A 179 6.85 3.01 5.39
CA ASP A 179 5.84 2.11 4.83
C ASP A 179 6.41 0.78 4.29
N ARG A 180 7.73 0.63 4.31
CA ARG A 180 8.42 -0.52 3.72
C ARG A 180 7.84 -1.86 4.18
N ALA A 181 7.65 -2.04 5.49
CA ALA A 181 7.15 -3.30 6.03
C ALA A 181 5.73 -3.63 5.53
N ARG A 182 4.88 -2.60 5.38
CA ARG A 182 3.52 -2.76 4.88
C ARG A 182 3.52 -3.16 3.41
N ILE A 183 4.30 -2.50 2.58
CA ILE A 183 4.41 -2.85 1.15
C ILE A 183 5.04 -4.25 0.97
N GLU A 184 6.04 -4.63 1.77
CA GLU A 184 6.57 -5.99 1.78
C GLU A 184 5.49 -7.01 2.19
N PHE A 185 4.62 -6.68 3.13
CA PHE A 185 3.49 -7.55 3.51
C PHE A 185 2.49 -7.70 2.37
N ILE A 186 2.11 -6.60 1.70
CA ILE A 186 1.22 -6.62 0.53
C ILE A 186 1.83 -7.46 -0.60
N ALA A 187 3.13 -7.31 -0.86
CA ALA A 187 3.84 -8.15 -1.84
C ALA A 187 3.72 -9.63 -1.47
N GLY A 188 3.89 -9.97 -0.17
CA GLY A 188 3.67 -11.33 0.31
C GLY A 188 2.26 -11.84 0.04
N GLN A 189 1.23 -11.03 0.34
CA GLN A 189 -0.16 -11.40 0.07
C GLN A 189 -0.47 -11.57 -1.42
N THR A 190 0.13 -10.71 -2.26
CA THR A 190 -0.10 -10.76 -3.71
C THR A 190 0.59 -11.99 -4.33
N HIS A 191 1.83 -12.33 -3.90
CA HIS A 191 2.50 -13.56 -4.31
C HIS A 191 1.73 -14.82 -3.86
N GLN A 192 1.18 -14.80 -2.64
CA GLN A 192 0.36 -15.92 -2.16
C GLN A 192 -0.90 -16.12 -3.01
N LYS A 193 -1.53 -15.03 -3.49
CA LYS A 193 -2.69 -15.13 -4.40
C LYS A 193 -2.39 -15.80 -5.74
N ILE A 194 -1.17 -15.68 -6.24
CA ILE A 194 -0.70 -16.31 -7.47
C ILE A 194 0.02 -17.65 -7.20
N GLU A 195 -0.14 -18.19 -5.99
CA GLU A 195 0.43 -19.47 -5.57
C GLU A 195 1.98 -19.53 -5.59
N ASP A 196 2.66 -18.37 -5.62
CA ASP A 196 4.10 -18.27 -5.43
C ASP A 196 4.44 -18.20 -3.92
N ASP A 197 4.25 -19.33 -3.25
CA ASP A 197 4.47 -19.45 -1.80
C ASP A 197 5.91 -19.14 -1.39
N LEU A 198 6.90 -19.40 -2.26
CA LEU A 198 8.29 -19.12 -1.97
C LEU A 198 8.59 -17.62 -1.90
N SER A 199 8.09 -16.85 -2.84
CA SER A 199 8.20 -15.39 -2.81
C SER A 199 7.36 -14.80 -1.70
N ALA A 200 6.12 -15.30 -1.48
CA ALA A 200 5.27 -14.91 -0.37
C ALA A 200 5.99 -15.05 0.98
N PHE A 201 6.61 -16.22 1.24
CA PHE A 201 7.40 -16.45 2.44
C PHE A 201 8.53 -15.44 2.61
N ARG A 202 9.29 -15.17 1.53
CA ARG A 202 10.39 -14.19 1.56
C ARG A 202 9.90 -12.79 1.91
N TYR A 203 8.77 -12.36 1.36
CA TYR A 203 8.21 -11.04 1.60
C TYR A 203 7.60 -10.91 2.99
N TYR A 204 6.86 -11.90 3.49
CA TYR A 204 6.38 -11.91 4.88
C TYR A 204 7.53 -11.89 5.88
N ARG A 205 8.63 -12.62 5.62
CA ARG A 205 9.83 -12.57 6.46
C ARG A 205 10.49 -11.19 6.48
N LYS A 206 10.53 -10.49 5.34
CA LYS A 206 11.03 -9.11 5.26
C LYS A 206 10.11 -8.16 6.02
N ALA A 207 8.80 -8.24 5.81
CA ALA A 207 7.80 -7.43 6.50
C ALA A 207 7.91 -7.59 8.02
N MET A 208 7.99 -8.82 8.52
CA MET A 208 8.22 -9.11 9.94
C MET A 208 9.49 -8.43 10.49
N LYS A 209 10.59 -8.47 9.71
CA LYS A 209 11.89 -7.92 10.12
C LYS A 209 11.87 -6.39 10.16
N HIS A 210 11.18 -5.75 9.23
CA HIS A 210 11.18 -4.29 9.08
C HIS A 210 10.00 -3.61 9.81
N SER A 211 9.02 -4.39 10.26
CA SER A 211 7.85 -3.85 10.96
C SER A 211 8.20 -3.28 12.32
N LYS A 212 7.68 -2.07 12.59
CA LYS A 212 7.63 -1.46 13.91
C LYS A 212 6.29 -1.70 14.62
N SER A 213 5.25 -2.13 13.87
CA SER A 213 3.93 -2.48 14.40
C SER A 213 3.93 -3.94 14.89
N TYR A 214 3.40 -4.13 16.10
CA TYR A 214 3.19 -5.47 16.64
C TYR A 214 2.25 -6.28 15.76
N GLU A 215 1.14 -5.68 15.38
CA GLU A 215 0.09 -6.31 14.58
C GLU A 215 0.61 -6.77 13.21
N LEU A 216 1.26 -5.87 12.45
CA LEU A 216 1.87 -6.24 11.17
C LEU A 216 2.92 -7.34 11.31
N SER A 217 3.76 -7.28 12.37
CA SER A 217 4.73 -8.34 12.66
C SER A 217 4.06 -9.69 13.01
N PHE A 218 2.95 -9.64 13.74
CA PHE A 218 2.15 -10.82 14.09
C PHE A 218 1.55 -11.47 12.84
N PHE A 219 0.84 -10.70 12.01
CA PHE A 219 0.24 -11.23 10.78
C PHE A 219 1.31 -11.72 9.80
N SER A 220 2.45 -11.03 9.69
CA SER A 220 3.57 -11.50 8.86
C SER A 220 4.07 -12.88 9.31
N LYS A 221 4.19 -13.13 10.60
CA LYS A 221 4.55 -14.46 11.13
C LYS A 221 3.49 -15.51 10.84
N LEU A 222 2.22 -15.13 10.98
CA LEU A 222 1.09 -16.01 10.78
C LEU A 222 1.00 -16.49 9.33
N TYR A 223 1.06 -15.56 8.38
CA TYR A 223 1.04 -15.86 6.95
C TYR A 223 2.32 -16.57 6.47
N MET A 224 3.48 -16.23 7.03
CA MET A 224 4.73 -16.93 6.71
C MET A 224 4.65 -18.42 7.04
N VAL A 225 3.92 -18.78 8.08
CA VAL A 225 3.69 -20.19 8.44
C VAL A 225 2.74 -20.87 7.45
N GLU A 226 1.72 -20.16 7.02
CA GLU A 226 0.70 -20.67 6.07
C GLU A 226 1.31 -21.06 4.70
N VAL A 227 2.25 -20.26 4.20
CA VAL A 227 2.93 -20.48 2.92
C VAL A 227 4.18 -21.35 3.03
N THR A 228 4.42 -21.97 4.18
CA THR A 228 5.55 -22.88 4.35
C THR A 228 5.26 -24.20 3.63
N PRO A 229 6.21 -24.74 2.82
CA PRO A 229 6.02 -26.02 2.14
C PRO A 229 5.65 -27.15 3.10
N ILE A 230 4.70 -28.00 2.68
CA ILE A 230 4.14 -29.09 3.51
C ILE A 230 4.96 -30.36 3.41
N ASP A 231 5.69 -30.56 2.31
CA ASP A 231 6.32 -31.82 1.93
C ASP A 231 7.63 -32.11 2.65
N ASP A 232 8.14 -31.19 3.46
CA ASP A 232 9.40 -31.36 4.20
C ASP A 232 9.13 -31.47 5.71
N PHE A 233 9.41 -32.65 6.27
CA PHE A 233 9.26 -32.95 7.70
C PHE A 233 10.00 -31.96 8.62
N SER A 234 11.13 -31.42 8.18
CA SER A 234 11.87 -30.41 8.94
C SER A 234 11.09 -29.10 9.07
N TYR A 235 10.41 -28.71 7.99
CA TYR A 235 9.52 -27.53 8.00
C TYR A 235 8.26 -27.76 8.81
N GLU A 236 7.66 -28.95 8.77
CA GLU A 236 6.50 -29.30 9.59
C GLU A 236 6.75 -29.07 11.07
N LYS A 237 7.82 -29.68 11.60
CA LYS A 237 8.20 -29.54 13.02
C LYS A 237 8.42 -28.09 13.41
N LYS A 238 9.03 -27.30 12.52
CA LYS A 238 9.28 -25.87 12.72
C LYS A 238 7.99 -25.06 12.68
N THR A 239 7.08 -25.35 11.76
CA THR A 239 5.77 -24.73 11.59
C THR A 239 4.91 -24.92 12.84
N LEU A 240 4.75 -26.17 13.30
CA LEU A 240 4.00 -26.46 14.52
C LEU A 240 4.62 -25.82 15.76
N LYS A 241 5.96 -25.76 15.84
CA LYS A 241 6.65 -25.04 16.92
C LYS A 241 6.36 -23.52 16.88
N ASN A 242 6.27 -22.94 15.68
CA ASN A 242 5.94 -21.52 15.52
C ASN A 242 4.50 -21.22 15.95
N PHE A 243 3.53 -22.04 15.56
CA PHE A 243 2.14 -21.91 16.02
C PHE A 243 2.05 -22.01 17.56
N LYS A 244 2.71 -23.01 18.16
CA LYS A 244 2.76 -23.16 19.63
C LYS A 244 3.37 -21.94 20.32
N LYS A 245 4.37 -21.29 19.71
CA LYS A 245 4.95 -20.04 20.24
C LYS A 245 3.96 -18.89 20.15
N LEU A 246 3.25 -18.76 19.03
CA LEU A 246 2.23 -17.71 18.86
C LEU A 246 1.11 -17.87 19.89
N LEU A 247 0.62 -19.10 20.15
CA LEU A 247 -0.42 -19.38 21.13
C LEU A 247 0.02 -19.09 22.58
N LYS A 248 1.31 -19.30 22.89
CA LYS A 248 1.88 -19.05 24.23
C LYS A 248 2.14 -17.58 24.52
N ASP A 249 2.29 -16.75 23.51
CA ASP A 249 2.54 -15.32 23.67
C ASP A 249 1.26 -14.62 24.15
N ARG A 250 1.30 -14.06 25.37
CA ARG A 250 0.17 -13.36 25.99
C ARG A 250 -0.32 -12.17 25.16
N LYS A 251 0.55 -11.57 24.35
CA LYS A 251 0.17 -10.47 23.45
C LYS A 251 -0.78 -10.92 22.33
N ASN A 252 -0.87 -12.20 22.05
CA ASN A 252 -1.77 -12.78 21.05
C ASN A 252 -3.08 -13.29 21.65
N ALA A 253 -3.42 -12.94 22.90
CA ALA A 253 -4.64 -13.40 23.55
C ALA A 253 -5.90 -13.17 22.68
N ASP A 254 -6.01 -11.97 22.11
CA ASP A 254 -7.15 -11.53 21.26
C ASP A 254 -7.05 -12.03 19.80
N HIS A 255 -6.01 -12.82 19.48
CA HIS A 255 -5.77 -13.36 18.14
C HIS A 255 -5.70 -14.89 18.12
N LYS A 256 -6.07 -15.55 19.21
CA LYS A 256 -6.04 -17.02 19.30
C LYS A 256 -6.95 -17.68 18.28
N ASP A 257 -8.11 -17.08 18.02
CA ASP A 257 -9.05 -17.48 16.99
C ASP A 257 -8.36 -17.59 15.62
N LYS A 258 -7.62 -16.57 15.23
CA LYS A 258 -6.88 -16.49 13.96
C LYS A 258 -5.74 -17.51 13.90
N ILE A 259 -5.02 -17.71 15.01
CA ILE A 259 -3.93 -18.70 15.07
C ILE A 259 -4.49 -20.11 14.88
N TYR A 260 -5.57 -20.46 15.60
CA TYR A 260 -6.20 -21.76 15.47
C TYR A 260 -6.82 -21.97 14.08
N PHE A 261 -7.40 -20.93 13.48
CA PHE A 261 -7.90 -20.99 12.11
C PHE A 261 -6.78 -21.38 11.13
N ARG A 262 -5.63 -20.69 11.20
CA ARG A 262 -4.49 -20.99 10.32
C ARG A 262 -3.84 -22.34 10.61
N MET A 263 -3.86 -22.80 11.85
CA MET A 263 -3.48 -24.18 12.19
C MET A 263 -4.41 -25.17 11.52
N ALA A 264 -5.71 -24.92 11.55
CA ALA A 264 -6.70 -25.78 10.90
C ALA A 264 -6.48 -25.87 9.39
N GLU A 265 -6.28 -24.73 8.71
CA GLU A 265 -5.96 -24.66 7.27
C GLU A 265 -4.68 -25.46 6.94
N TYR A 266 -3.65 -25.32 7.75
CA TYR A 266 -2.40 -26.07 7.58
C TYR A 266 -2.61 -27.59 7.72
N GLU A 267 -3.33 -28.04 8.77
CA GLU A 267 -3.62 -29.47 8.96
C GLU A 267 -4.57 -30.01 7.88
N PHE A 268 -5.51 -29.18 7.39
CA PHE A 268 -6.40 -29.55 6.29
C PHE A 268 -5.63 -29.79 4.98
N LYS A 269 -4.71 -28.89 4.63
CA LYS A 269 -3.83 -29.05 3.46
C LYS A 269 -2.99 -30.33 3.54
N LYS A 270 -2.62 -30.78 4.76
CA LYS A 270 -1.89 -32.03 4.99
C LYS A 270 -2.77 -33.28 4.93
N GLY A 271 -4.08 -33.14 4.83
CA GLY A 271 -5.03 -34.26 4.93
C GLY A 271 -5.27 -34.75 6.36
N ALA A 272 -4.77 -34.08 7.40
CA ALA A 272 -4.99 -34.39 8.81
C ALA A 272 -6.36 -33.85 9.27
N LEU A 273 -7.45 -34.41 8.75
CA LEU A 273 -8.80 -33.88 8.90
C LEU A 273 -9.26 -33.74 10.35
N ASP A 274 -8.97 -34.72 11.20
CA ASP A 274 -9.37 -34.70 12.63
C ASP A 274 -8.70 -33.51 13.37
N LEU A 275 -7.42 -33.26 13.09
CA LEU A 275 -6.69 -32.12 13.66
C LEU A 275 -7.19 -30.79 13.10
N ALA A 276 -7.52 -30.76 11.81
CA ALA A 276 -8.12 -29.57 11.19
C ALA A 276 -9.46 -29.23 11.85
N ILE A 277 -10.36 -30.20 12.01
CA ILE A 277 -11.66 -30.02 12.68
C ILE A 277 -11.48 -29.55 14.12
N LEU A 278 -10.54 -30.16 14.87
CA LEU A 278 -10.24 -29.74 16.25
C LEU A 278 -9.81 -28.26 16.29
N ASN A 279 -8.89 -27.87 15.43
CA ASN A 279 -8.39 -26.50 15.38
C ASN A 279 -9.47 -25.49 14.92
N TYR A 280 -10.35 -25.85 13.98
CA TYR A 280 -11.51 -25.01 13.64
C TYR A 280 -12.46 -24.81 14.83
N LYS A 281 -12.75 -25.86 15.59
CA LYS A 281 -13.55 -25.74 16.83
C LYS A 281 -12.86 -24.82 17.85
N MET A 282 -11.54 -24.94 18.01
CA MET A 282 -10.78 -24.05 18.90
C MET A 282 -10.77 -22.60 18.40
N SER A 283 -10.74 -22.38 17.08
CA SER A 283 -10.87 -21.04 16.50
C SER A 283 -12.22 -20.43 16.88
N ILE A 284 -13.31 -21.16 16.65
CA ILE A 284 -14.67 -20.68 17.01
C ILE A 284 -14.77 -20.40 18.51
N ALA A 285 -14.27 -21.28 19.37
CA ALA A 285 -14.33 -21.13 20.82
C ALA A 285 -13.50 -19.95 21.37
N ASN A 286 -12.50 -19.48 20.62
CA ASN A 286 -11.68 -18.32 21.00
C ASN A 286 -12.08 -17.04 20.25
N ASN A 287 -13.10 -17.09 19.41
CA ASN A 287 -13.64 -15.88 18.77
C ASN A 287 -14.43 -15.08 19.80
N THR A 288 -14.08 -13.82 19.96
CA THR A 288 -14.65 -12.88 20.95
C THR A 288 -15.65 -11.91 20.36
N ILE A 289 -16.10 -12.15 19.10
CA ILE A 289 -17.12 -11.33 18.43
C ILE A 289 -18.51 -11.82 18.77
#